data_27e455eab37d648b61eb6d6f1465edef
#
_entry.id   27e455eab37d648b61eb6d6f1465edef
#
_cell.length_a   1.000
_cell.length_b   1.000
_cell.length_c   1.000
_cell.angle_alpha   90.00
_cell.angle_beta   90.00
_cell.angle_gamma   90.00
#
_symmetry.space_group_name_H-M   'P 1'
#
loop_
_entity.id
_entity.type
_entity.pdbx_description
1 polymer ?
#
loop_
_entity_poly.entity_id
_entity_poly.type
_entity_poly.pdbx_seq_one_letter_code
_entity_poly.pdbx_strand_id
1 'polypeptide(L)'
;MGKANFKHGNSIRVGGHFCVGDGFDSNVNCFFSCNNEIIIGEDCLLGWNVNIRDSDNNVVLVDGIKSPTEKSVVIGDHVWLCSYVDILKGVRIPNESIVAYRACVTRSFDESKILIGGVGGRILKHNVEWVH
;
A
#
# COMPACT_ATOMS: atom_id res chain seq x y z
N MET A 1 4.06 6.58 -22.62
CA MET A 1 3.78 7.39 -21.42
C MET A 1 2.51 6.90 -20.76
N GLY A 2 2.59 6.58 -19.51
CA GLY A 2 1.46 6.03 -18.78
C GLY A 2 0.51 7.06 -18.21
N LYS A 3 -0.59 6.58 -17.66
CA LYS A 3 -1.59 7.41 -17.03
C LYS A 3 -1.86 6.93 -15.62
N ALA A 4 -1.97 7.87 -14.70
CA ALA A 4 -2.42 7.63 -13.34
C ALA A 4 -3.61 8.55 -13.08
N ASN A 5 -4.63 8.01 -12.43
CA ASN A 5 -5.84 8.75 -12.13
C ASN A 5 -6.02 8.86 -10.61
N PHE A 6 -6.04 10.11 -10.12
CA PHE A 6 -6.28 10.38 -8.71
C PHE A 6 -7.57 11.19 -8.62
N LYS A 7 -8.59 10.62 -8.00
CA LYS A 7 -9.85 11.35 -7.81
C LYS A 7 -9.67 12.42 -6.72
N HIS A 8 -10.70 13.21 -6.49
CA HIS A 8 -10.58 14.36 -5.60
C HIS A 8 -10.30 13.94 -4.15
N GLY A 9 -9.71 14.84 -3.40
CA GLY A 9 -9.41 14.63 -1.99
C GLY A 9 -8.19 13.78 -1.72
N ASN A 10 -7.50 13.30 -2.76
CA ASN A 10 -6.24 12.59 -2.58
C ASN A 10 -5.17 13.57 -2.12
N SER A 11 -4.35 13.12 -1.18
CA SER A 11 -3.26 13.92 -0.63
C SER A 11 -1.97 13.13 -0.75
N ILE A 12 -0.96 13.75 -1.37
CA ILE A 12 0.34 13.13 -1.58
C ILE A 12 1.40 14.02 -0.96
N ARG A 13 2.07 13.52 0.07
CA ARG A 13 3.16 14.22 0.75
C ARG A 13 4.45 13.46 0.44
N VAL A 14 5.34 14.08 -0.30
CA VAL A 14 6.55 13.41 -0.79
C VAL A 14 7.79 14.15 -0.32
N GLY A 15 8.58 13.48 0.52
CA GLY A 15 9.93 13.91 0.87
C GLY A 15 10.99 12.96 0.31
N GLY A 16 10.56 11.85 -0.33
CA GLY A 16 11.43 10.84 -0.90
C GLY A 16 11.05 10.53 -2.33
N HIS A 17 10.99 9.26 -2.66
CA HIS A 17 10.68 8.79 -4.02
C HIS A 17 9.31 8.12 -4.05
N PHE A 18 8.36 8.72 -4.78
CA PHE A 18 7.01 8.20 -4.95
C PHE A 18 6.78 7.90 -6.42
N CYS A 19 6.44 6.65 -6.74
CA CYS A 19 6.26 6.21 -8.13
C CYS A 19 5.02 5.33 -8.25
N VAL A 20 4.20 5.61 -9.25
CA VAL A 20 3.05 4.76 -9.61
C VAL A 20 3.17 4.36 -11.07
N GLY A 21 2.77 3.12 -11.37
CA GLY A 21 2.80 2.61 -12.74
C GLY A 21 1.59 3.03 -13.55
N ASP A 22 1.58 2.62 -14.81
CA ASP A 22 0.50 2.91 -15.73
C ASP A 22 -0.80 2.27 -15.27
N GLY A 23 -1.92 2.93 -15.54
CA GLY A 23 -3.23 2.40 -15.21
C GLY A 23 -3.58 2.49 -13.74
N PHE A 24 -2.78 3.21 -12.95
CA PHE A 24 -3.08 3.43 -11.54
C PHE A 24 -4.36 4.23 -11.39
N ASP A 25 -5.23 3.80 -10.49
CA ASP A 25 -6.50 4.47 -10.24
C ASP A 25 -6.76 4.49 -8.73
N SER A 26 -6.75 5.68 -8.14
CA SER A 26 -7.12 5.82 -6.72
C SER A 26 -8.44 6.55 -6.61
N ASN A 27 -9.34 6.03 -5.78
CA ASN A 27 -10.60 6.65 -5.51
C ASN A 27 -10.41 7.87 -4.60
N VAL A 28 -11.47 8.42 -4.03
CA VAL A 28 -11.41 9.68 -3.29
C VAL A 28 -10.75 9.53 -1.93
N ASN A 29 -10.12 10.61 -1.46
CA ASN A 29 -9.59 10.76 -0.10
C ASN A 29 -8.53 9.73 0.29
N CYS A 30 -7.72 9.27 -0.65
CA CYS A 30 -6.56 8.46 -0.32
C CYS A 30 -5.42 9.36 0.15
N PHE A 31 -4.58 8.83 1.04
CA PHE A 31 -3.45 9.58 1.59
C PHE A 31 -2.16 8.79 1.40
N PHE A 32 -1.18 9.44 0.80
CA PHE A 32 0.14 8.87 0.54
C PHE A 32 1.17 9.70 1.27
N SER A 33 1.85 9.10 2.25
CA SER A 33 2.90 9.78 3.02
C SER A 33 4.23 9.09 2.74
N CYS A 34 5.04 9.71 1.89
CA CYS A 34 6.28 9.15 1.40
C CYS A 34 7.47 9.97 1.88
N ASN A 35 8.18 9.46 2.89
CA ASN A 35 9.40 10.10 3.38
C ASN A 35 10.65 9.45 2.79
N ASN A 36 10.59 8.19 2.44
CA ASN A 36 11.69 7.42 1.89
C ASN A 36 11.35 6.93 0.49
N GLU A 37 10.52 5.91 0.37
CA GLU A 37 10.17 5.35 -0.93
C GLU A 37 8.84 4.61 -0.88
N ILE A 38 7.95 4.95 -1.81
CA ILE A 38 6.71 4.19 -2.07
C ILE A 38 6.67 3.91 -3.57
N ILE A 39 6.64 2.64 -3.93
CA ILE A 39 6.55 2.21 -5.33
C ILE A 39 5.28 1.38 -5.49
N ILE A 40 4.44 1.78 -6.44
CA ILE A 40 3.19 1.09 -6.77
C ILE A 40 3.28 0.69 -8.24
N GLY A 41 3.03 -0.57 -8.54
CA GLY A 41 3.15 -1.11 -9.88
C GLY A 41 2.04 -0.67 -10.82
N GLU A 42 1.93 -1.38 -11.93
CA GLU A 42 0.97 -1.06 -12.99
C GLU A 42 -0.41 -1.62 -12.68
N ASP A 43 -1.44 -0.95 -13.21
CA ASP A 43 -2.83 -1.39 -13.18
C ASP A 43 -3.35 -1.69 -11.77
N CYS A 44 -3.00 -0.82 -10.83
CA CYS A 44 -3.47 -0.94 -9.44
C CYS A 44 -4.72 -0.09 -9.22
N LEU A 45 -5.60 -0.59 -8.36
CA LEU A 45 -6.84 0.08 -8.02
C LEU A 45 -6.92 0.27 -6.50
N LEU A 46 -7.18 1.50 -6.07
CA LEU A 46 -7.41 1.82 -4.67
C LEU A 46 -8.85 2.29 -4.46
N GLY A 47 -9.49 1.74 -3.44
CA GLY A 47 -10.81 2.20 -3.01
C GLY A 47 -10.72 3.57 -2.32
N TRP A 48 -11.76 3.92 -1.58
CA TRP A 48 -11.79 5.19 -0.84
C TRP A 48 -10.93 5.12 0.42
N ASN A 49 -10.34 6.24 0.80
CA ASN A 49 -9.68 6.42 2.09
C ASN A 49 -8.59 5.37 2.35
N VAL A 50 -7.86 5.00 1.32
CA VAL A 50 -6.68 4.14 1.48
C VAL A 50 -5.53 5.00 1.96
N ASN A 51 -4.78 4.50 2.94
CA ASN A 51 -3.65 5.20 3.52
C ASN A 51 -2.39 4.37 3.33
N ILE A 52 -1.40 4.94 2.67
CA ILE A 52 -0.11 4.28 2.45
C ILE A 52 0.98 5.17 3.01
N ARG A 53 1.80 4.63 3.91
CA ARG A 53 2.90 5.37 4.51
C ARG A 53 4.12 4.50 4.72
N ASP A 54 5.28 5.11 4.51
CA ASP A 54 6.56 4.44 4.65
C ASP A 54 7.33 4.85 5.90
N SER A 55 6.69 5.61 6.78
CA SER A 55 7.35 6.13 7.98
C SER A 55 6.38 6.19 9.15
N ASP A 56 6.90 5.94 10.35
CA ASP A 56 6.15 6.17 11.59
C ASP A 56 6.14 7.66 11.96
N ASN A 57 6.98 8.47 11.32
CA ASN A 57 7.18 9.90 11.57
C ASN A 57 7.72 10.24 12.97
N ASN A 58 7.78 9.29 13.86
CA ASN A 58 8.29 9.47 15.21
C ASN A 58 9.26 8.36 15.54
N VAL A 59 10.19 8.64 16.45
CA VAL A 59 11.14 7.64 16.91
C VAL A 59 10.44 6.68 17.87
N VAL A 60 10.56 5.40 17.60
CA VAL A 60 10.03 4.34 18.45
C VAL A 60 11.21 3.55 19.02
N LEU A 61 11.22 3.35 20.33
CA LEU A 61 12.21 2.54 21.01
C LEU A 61 11.56 1.23 21.43
N VAL A 62 12.23 0.12 21.10
CA VAL A 62 11.83 -1.21 21.55
C VAL A 62 12.92 -1.73 22.45
N ASP A 63 12.61 -1.97 23.71
CA ASP A 63 13.59 -2.33 24.73
C ASP A 63 14.78 -1.36 24.78
N GLY A 64 14.47 -0.06 24.64
CA GLY A 64 15.47 1.01 24.65
C GLY A 64 16.27 1.15 23.37
N ILE A 65 16.01 0.35 22.36
CA ILE A 65 16.73 0.37 21.09
C ILE A 65 15.87 1.04 20.03
N LYS A 66 16.46 1.97 19.30
CA LYS A 66 15.77 2.71 18.24
C LYS A 66 15.38 1.76 17.11
N SER A 67 14.09 1.72 16.82
CA SER A 67 13.53 1.00 15.69
C SER A 67 13.65 1.85 14.42
N PRO A 68 13.80 1.26 13.24
CA PRO A 68 13.81 2.05 12.00
C PRO A 68 12.53 2.85 11.86
N THR A 69 12.68 4.16 11.60
CA THR A 69 11.53 5.06 11.43
C THR A 69 10.91 4.92 10.04
N GLU A 70 11.73 4.64 9.04
CA GLU A 70 11.32 4.57 7.64
C GLU A 70 11.73 3.24 7.02
N LYS A 71 10.84 2.68 6.20
CA LYS A 71 11.12 1.51 5.36
C LYS A 71 10.27 1.60 4.10
N SER A 72 10.87 1.33 2.95
CA SER A 72 10.18 1.38 1.66
C SER A 72 8.93 0.51 1.64
N VAL A 73 7.91 1.01 0.95
CA VAL A 73 6.68 0.25 0.66
C VAL A 73 6.69 -0.07 -0.83
N VAL A 74 6.45 -1.32 -1.17
CA VAL A 74 6.40 -1.76 -2.56
C VAL A 74 5.11 -2.54 -2.79
N ILE A 75 4.30 -2.05 -3.70
CA ILE A 75 3.06 -2.70 -4.12
C ILE A 75 3.25 -3.15 -5.56
N GLY A 76 3.00 -4.42 -5.81
CA GLY A 76 3.22 -5.01 -7.13
C GLY A 76 2.24 -4.53 -8.19
N ASP A 77 2.19 -5.27 -9.29
CA ASP A 77 1.29 -4.97 -10.40
C ASP A 77 -0.08 -5.57 -10.17
N HIS A 78 -1.10 -4.92 -10.70
CA HIS A 78 -2.48 -5.40 -10.66
C HIS A 78 -2.91 -5.76 -9.24
N VAL A 79 -2.71 -4.83 -8.31
CA VAL A 79 -3.11 -4.99 -6.91
C VAL A 79 -4.34 -4.12 -6.65
N TRP A 80 -5.31 -4.69 -5.97
CA TRP A 80 -6.50 -3.97 -5.54
C TRP A 80 -6.47 -3.80 -4.03
N LEU A 81 -6.36 -2.55 -3.58
CA LEU A 81 -6.51 -2.19 -2.17
C LEU A 81 -7.93 -1.71 -1.98
N CYS A 82 -8.72 -2.47 -1.23
CA CYS A 82 -10.11 -2.10 -0.96
C CYS A 82 -10.17 -0.87 -0.06
N SER A 83 -11.37 -0.33 0.15
CA SER A 83 -11.52 0.94 0.88
C SER A 83 -11.07 0.81 2.34
N TYR A 84 -10.54 1.90 2.87
CA TYR A 84 -10.10 2.01 4.27
C TYR A 84 -8.96 1.07 4.63
N VAL A 85 -8.15 0.68 3.65
CA VAL A 85 -6.96 -0.14 3.88
C VAL A 85 -5.82 0.77 4.31
N ASP A 86 -5.04 0.31 5.29
CA ASP A 86 -3.79 0.95 5.69
C ASP A 86 -2.62 0.03 5.31
N ILE A 87 -1.65 0.61 4.61
CA ILE A 87 -0.38 -0.08 4.29
C ILE A 87 0.72 0.69 4.99
N LEU A 88 1.44 0.02 5.87
CA LEU A 88 2.44 0.67 6.72
C LEU A 88 3.86 0.39 6.23
N LYS A 89 4.84 1.03 6.87
CA LYS A 89 6.23 0.97 6.44
C LYS A 89 6.75 -0.45 6.29
N GLY A 90 7.57 -0.68 5.28
CA GLY A 90 8.25 -1.95 5.04
C GLY A 90 7.40 -3.02 4.38
N VAL A 91 6.13 -2.75 4.11
CA VAL A 91 5.22 -3.75 3.55
C VAL A 91 5.46 -3.94 2.07
N ARG A 92 5.44 -5.19 1.65
CA ARG A 92 5.45 -5.57 0.24
C ARG A 92 4.21 -6.39 -0.08
N ILE A 93 3.44 -5.92 -1.06
CA ILE A 93 2.24 -6.60 -1.53
C ILE A 93 2.57 -7.20 -2.90
N PRO A 94 2.43 -8.53 -3.06
CA PRO A 94 2.79 -9.16 -4.33
C PRO A 94 1.77 -8.90 -5.43
N ASN A 95 2.19 -9.20 -6.66
CA ASN A 95 1.37 -8.97 -7.85
C ASN A 95 0.01 -9.67 -7.76
N GLU A 96 -0.99 -9.06 -8.37
CA GLU A 96 -2.32 -9.63 -8.60
C GLU A 96 -3.07 -9.96 -7.31
N SER A 97 -2.70 -9.33 -6.21
CA SER A 97 -3.31 -9.59 -4.90
C SER A 97 -4.40 -8.57 -4.59
N ILE A 98 -5.22 -8.92 -3.61
CA ILE A 98 -6.29 -8.08 -3.11
C ILE A 98 -6.07 -7.89 -1.61
N VAL A 99 -6.17 -6.65 -1.15
CA VAL A 99 -6.17 -6.35 0.28
C VAL A 99 -7.59 -5.98 0.67
N ALA A 100 -8.16 -6.74 1.60
CA ALA A 100 -9.56 -6.64 1.95
C ALA A 100 -9.87 -5.33 2.68
N TYR A 101 -11.13 -4.95 2.63
CA TYR A 101 -11.70 -3.76 3.26
C TYR A 101 -11.27 -3.66 4.73
N ARG A 102 -10.77 -2.49 5.13
CA ARG A 102 -10.33 -2.16 6.50
C ARG A 102 -9.13 -2.97 7.00
N ALA A 103 -8.42 -3.65 6.14
CA ALA A 103 -7.20 -4.32 6.57
C ALA A 103 -6.13 -3.30 6.94
N CYS A 104 -5.35 -3.61 7.96
CA CYS A 104 -4.17 -2.83 8.33
C CYS A 104 -2.97 -3.75 8.17
N VAL A 105 -2.20 -3.54 7.11
CA VAL A 105 -1.11 -4.46 6.75
C VAL A 105 0.19 -3.93 7.31
N THR A 106 0.84 -4.74 8.13
CA THR A 106 2.11 -4.39 8.80
C THR A 106 3.25 -5.35 8.45
N ARG A 107 2.99 -6.36 7.61
CA ARG A 107 4.00 -7.33 7.19
C ARG A 107 3.91 -7.61 5.71
N SER A 108 5.00 -8.15 5.14
CA SER A 108 5.11 -8.42 3.72
C SER A 108 4.69 -9.84 3.36
N PHE A 109 4.37 -10.04 2.08
CA PHE A 109 3.94 -11.33 1.53
C PHE A 109 4.71 -11.57 0.23
N ASP A 110 4.97 -12.84 -0.09
CA ASP A 110 5.73 -13.24 -1.28
C ASP A 110 4.87 -13.92 -2.34
N GLU A 111 3.77 -14.51 -1.94
CA GLU A 111 2.91 -15.26 -2.85
C GLU A 111 1.96 -14.33 -3.59
N SER A 112 1.93 -14.40 -4.93
CA SER A 112 0.99 -13.63 -5.73
C SER A 112 -0.42 -14.22 -5.67
N LYS A 113 -1.41 -13.45 -6.12
CA LYS A 113 -2.82 -13.86 -6.22
C LYS A 113 -3.40 -14.30 -4.89
N ILE A 114 -3.13 -13.51 -3.85
CA ILE A 114 -3.67 -13.79 -2.52
C ILE A 114 -4.64 -12.70 -2.07
N LEU A 115 -5.57 -13.09 -1.20
CA LEU A 115 -6.43 -12.14 -0.50
C LEU A 115 -5.88 -11.97 0.90
N ILE A 116 -5.52 -10.73 1.22
CA ILE A 116 -4.95 -10.36 2.52
C ILE A 116 -6.00 -9.60 3.31
N GLY A 117 -6.14 -9.89 4.59
CA GLY A 117 -7.08 -9.15 5.43
C GLY A 117 -6.71 -9.13 6.89
N GLY A 118 -7.45 -8.32 7.65
CA GLY A 118 -7.33 -8.21 9.09
C GLY A 118 -6.26 -7.23 9.55
N VAL A 119 -6.15 -7.08 10.87
CA VAL A 119 -5.15 -6.23 11.50
C VAL A 119 -3.84 -7.01 11.62
N GLY A 120 -2.78 -6.41 11.12
CA GLY A 120 -1.49 -7.05 10.93
C GLY A 120 -1.34 -7.63 9.54
N GLY A 121 -2.40 -8.16 8.99
CA GLY A 121 -2.42 -8.78 7.67
C GLY A 121 -2.17 -10.28 7.73
N ARG A 122 -3.07 -11.05 7.13
CA ARG A 122 -2.89 -12.48 6.96
C ARG A 122 -3.54 -12.93 5.66
N ILE A 123 -3.09 -14.04 5.13
CA ILE A 123 -3.67 -14.60 3.91
C ILE A 123 -5.01 -15.25 4.26
N LEU A 124 -6.07 -14.75 3.64
CA LEU A 124 -7.42 -15.29 3.81
C LEU A 124 -7.75 -16.32 2.74
N LYS A 125 -7.27 -16.12 1.52
CA LYS A 125 -7.51 -17.02 0.39
C LYS A 125 -6.30 -17.00 -0.53
N HIS A 126 -6.09 -18.12 -1.21
CA HIS A 126 -5.07 -18.29 -2.24
C HIS A 126 -5.72 -18.35 -3.61
N ASN A 127 -4.94 -18.10 -4.64
CA ASN A 127 -5.34 -18.22 -6.03
C ASN A 127 -6.60 -17.40 -6.33
N VAL A 128 -6.60 -16.15 -5.90
CA VAL A 128 -7.68 -15.20 -6.21
C VAL A 128 -7.37 -14.44 -7.49
N GLU A 129 -8.41 -13.94 -8.12
CA GLU A 129 -8.29 -13.05 -9.28
C GLU A 129 -9.27 -11.90 -9.11
N TRP A 130 -8.91 -10.74 -9.65
CA TRP A 130 -9.83 -9.61 -9.71
C TRP A 130 -9.72 -8.94 -11.08
N VAL A 131 -10.79 -8.30 -11.49
CA VAL A 131 -10.86 -7.62 -12.79
C VAL A 131 -11.15 -6.15 -12.56
N HIS A 132 -10.34 -5.30 -13.19
CA HIS A 132 -10.45 -3.84 -13.03
C HIS A 132 -11.75 -3.30 -13.63
#